data_a6e5a476d4d4178b7c1bbf914ba97f57
#
_entry.id   a6e5a476d4d4178b7c1bbf914ba97f57
#
_cell.length_a   1.000
_cell.length_b   1.000
_cell.length_c   1.000
_cell.angle_alpha   90.00
_cell.angle_beta   90.00
_cell.angle_gamma   90.00
#
_symmetry.space_group_name_H-M   'P 1'
#
loop_
_entity.id
_entity.type
_entity.pdbx_description
1 polymer ?
#
loop_
_entity_poly.entity_id
_entity_poly.type
_entity_poly.pdbx_seq_one_letter_code
_entity_poly.pdbx_strand_id
1 'polypeptide(L)'
;MLAALVLALAIAACGDDDEDSTETSTTESSSTAIEENPDNNGISLTVGSKNFTEQIVLGEIYAQALEAAGYDVSTDLNLGDEFVALKALENGEISGYPEYTSTALTSFFDTAPEDVPGDPQAALDQAQADFEAKGLVAYPPTPFSSANAVGMLAANAEELGISSISDLEDHQDLTLYGSPECRQRIDCLAGLEEYYGLTGLRENFTPIDIGLRYEVLDKGDADLSILFTTDAQLFTSSDYTLLEDDKGVLPAGNVTFVASQDAADEAGPDFGETIEKVQGNLSLEVMQELNARVDIDKEKPEEAAQQYLEEFGYIQ
;
A
#
# COMPACT_ATOMS: atom_id res chain seq x y z
N MET A 1 -47.21 -47.69 0.91
CA MET A 1 -46.93 -49.08 0.57
C MET A 1 -45.42 -49.31 0.67
N LEU A 2 -45.04 -50.04 1.66
CA LEU A 2 -44.07 -51.16 1.77
C LEU A 2 -42.60 -50.74 1.44
N ALA A 3 -41.60 -51.20 2.15
CA ALA A 3 -41.46 -51.94 3.41
C ALA A 3 -40.00 -51.79 3.86
N ALA A 4 -39.81 -51.87 5.15
CA ALA A 4 -38.52 -51.95 5.84
C ALA A 4 -37.81 -53.28 5.53
N LEU A 5 -36.48 -53.30 5.59
CA LEU A 5 -35.77 -54.50 6.02
C LEU A 5 -34.55 -54.11 6.85
N VAL A 6 -34.64 -54.45 8.12
CA VAL A 6 -33.56 -54.49 9.11
C VAL A 6 -32.82 -55.81 8.93
N LEU A 7 -31.49 -55.80 8.93
CA LEU A 7 -30.71 -56.95 9.24
C LEU A 7 -29.56 -56.65 10.15
N ALA A 8 -29.69 -56.99 11.41
CA ALA A 8 -28.65 -57.04 12.41
C ALA A 8 -27.92 -58.37 12.31
N LEU A 9 -26.60 -58.37 12.31
CA LEU A 9 -25.79 -59.51 12.70
C LEU A 9 -24.68 -59.05 13.62
N ALA A 10 -24.79 -59.47 14.87
CA ALA A 10 -23.72 -59.40 15.84
C ALA A 10 -22.85 -60.67 15.69
N ILE A 11 -21.54 -60.51 15.67
CA ILE A 11 -20.59 -61.57 16.06
C ILE A 11 -19.53 -60.91 16.95
N ALA A 12 -19.45 -61.41 18.16
CA ALA A 12 -18.38 -61.13 19.13
C ALA A 12 -17.23 -62.11 18.87
N ALA A 13 -15.98 -61.62 19.06
CA ALA A 13 -14.95 -62.31 19.83
C ALA A 13 -13.58 -61.59 19.77
N CYS A 14 -13.12 -61.20 20.96
CA CYS A 14 -11.80 -61.36 21.53
C CYS A 14 -10.55 -60.85 20.80
N GLY A 15 -9.94 -59.75 21.35
CA GLY A 15 -8.61 -59.80 21.96
C GLY A 15 -7.45 -59.50 21.01
N ASP A 16 -6.88 -58.33 21.13
CA ASP A 16 -5.47 -58.17 21.55
C ASP A 16 -5.18 -56.69 21.77
N ASP A 17 -4.37 -56.39 22.78
CA ASP A 17 -3.92 -55.08 23.14
C ASP A 17 -2.93 -54.56 22.09
N ASP A 18 -3.27 -53.42 21.41
CA ASP A 18 -2.30 -52.55 20.81
C ASP A 18 -2.71 -51.12 21.17
N GLU A 19 -1.81 -50.42 21.90
CA GLU A 19 -1.91 -49.03 22.23
C GLU A 19 -1.83 -48.17 20.92
N ASP A 20 -2.98 -47.81 20.37
CA ASP A 20 -3.06 -46.80 19.31
C ASP A 20 -3.06 -45.41 19.97
N SER A 21 -1.86 -44.81 20.00
CA SER A 21 -1.67 -43.41 20.35
C SER A 21 -2.36 -42.56 19.28
N THR A 22 -3.58 -42.18 19.57
CA THR A 22 -4.29 -41.14 18.82
C THR A 22 -3.51 -39.83 19.01
N GLU A 23 -2.61 -39.50 18.07
CA GLU A 23 -2.10 -38.16 17.91
C GLU A 23 -3.29 -37.24 17.57
N THR A 24 -3.77 -36.57 18.59
CA THR A 24 -4.65 -35.43 18.41
C THR A 24 -3.79 -34.36 17.78
N SER A 25 -3.87 -34.23 16.45
CA SER A 25 -3.36 -33.05 15.78
C SER A 25 -4.20 -31.87 16.26
N THR A 26 -3.72 -31.19 17.29
CA THR A 26 -4.12 -29.83 17.59
C THR A 26 -3.71 -28.99 16.40
N THR A 27 -4.67 -28.64 15.54
CA THR A 27 -4.54 -27.52 14.64
C THR A 27 -4.40 -26.31 15.56
N GLU A 28 -3.18 -25.84 15.77
CA GLU A 28 -2.94 -24.53 16.39
C GLU A 28 -3.62 -23.53 15.46
N SER A 29 -4.74 -22.99 15.89
CA SER A 29 -5.32 -21.78 15.33
C SER A 29 -4.31 -20.70 15.68
N SER A 30 -3.45 -20.31 14.73
CA SER A 30 -2.57 -19.17 14.93
C SER A 30 -3.47 -17.97 15.25
N SER A 31 -3.33 -17.42 16.45
CA SER A 31 -4.00 -16.20 16.86
C SER A 31 -3.60 -15.08 15.89
N THR A 32 -4.57 -14.33 15.37
CA THR A 32 -4.29 -13.13 14.59
C THR A 32 -3.76 -12.00 15.48
N ALA A 33 -4.02 -12.06 16.79
CA ALA A 33 -3.60 -11.04 17.74
C ALA A 33 -2.06 -10.91 17.79
N ILE A 34 -1.62 -9.67 17.94
CA ILE A 34 -0.24 -9.35 18.27
C ILE A 34 -0.07 -9.63 19.78
N GLU A 35 0.95 -10.40 20.12
CA GLU A 35 1.29 -10.68 21.52
C GLU A 35 2.42 -9.74 21.92
N GLU A 36 2.24 -9.03 23.06
CA GLU A 36 3.29 -8.21 23.64
C GLU A 36 4.48 -9.10 24.05
N ASN A 37 5.67 -8.78 23.56
CA ASN A 37 6.91 -9.43 23.94
C ASN A 37 7.69 -8.51 24.91
N PRO A 38 7.87 -8.92 26.19
CA PRO A 38 8.62 -8.11 27.16
C PRO A 38 10.08 -7.84 26.76
N ASP A 39 10.67 -8.64 25.90
CA ASP A 39 12.05 -8.45 25.44
C ASP A 39 12.17 -7.24 24.48
N ASN A 40 11.06 -6.76 23.91
CA ASN A 40 10.99 -5.57 23.08
C ASN A 40 10.95 -4.27 23.89
N ASN A 41 10.68 -4.34 25.21
CA ASN A 41 10.56 -3.17 26.07
C ASN A 41 11.86 -2.37 26.13
N GLY A 42 11.75 -1.07 25.82
CA GLY A 42 12.89 -0.13 25.84
C GLY A 42 13.65 -0.07 24.51
N ILE A 43 13.25 -0.85 23.50
CA ILE A 43 13.71 -0.67 22.14
C ILE A 43 12.86 0.45 21.51
N SER A 44 13.51 1.56 21.15
CA SER A 44 12.83 2.75 20.64
C SER A 44 12.80 2.74 19.10
N LEU A 45 11.61 2.90 18.51
CA LEU A 45 11.39 2.95 17.08
C LEU A 45 10.66 4.24 16.70
N THR A 46 10.98 4.81 15.54
CA THR A 46 10.25 5.94 14.97
C THR A 46 9.72 5.54 13.59
N VAL A 47 8.40 5.49 13.44
CA VAL A 47 7.76 5.19 12.17
C VAL A 47 7.46 6.49 11.43
N GLY A 48 7.94 6.58 10.18
CA GLY A 48 7.71 7.72 9.30
C GLY A 48 6.60 7.50 8.29
N SER A 49 6.25 8.56 7.54
CA SER A 49 5.41 8.45 6.34
C SER A 49 5.65 9.57 5.34
N LYS A 50 5.27 9.34 4.08
CA LYS A 50 5.12 10.41 3.08
C LYS A 50 3.89 11.28 3.39
N ASN A 51 3.69 12.36 2.59
CA ASN A 51 2.78 13.47 2.88
C ASN A 51 1.36 13.31 2.29
N PHE A 52 0.78 12.12 2.31
CA PHE A 52 -0.61 11.90 1.86
C PHE A 52 -1.33 10.85 2.70
N THR A 53 -2.65 10.86 2.65
CA THR A 53 -3.55 10.13 3.56
C THR A 53 -3.18 8.67 3.71
N GLU A 54 -3.07 7.93 2.62
CA GLU A 54 -2.75 6.49 2.65
C GLU A 54 -1.46 6.19 3.39
N GLN A 55 -0.42 6.99 3.16
CA GLN A 55 0.87 6.83 3.83
C GLN A 55 0.80 7.13 5.32
N ILE A 56 0.02 8.14 5.71
CA ILE A 56 -0.17 8.50 7.12
C ILE A 56 -0.94 7.39 7.83
N VAL A 57 -2.01 6.85 7.23
CA VAL A 57 -2.78 5.73 7.78
C VAL A 57 -1.92 4.48 7.91
N LEU A 58 -1.12 4.15 6.88
CA LEU A 58 -0.20 3.01 6.94
C LEU A 58 0.86 3.22 8.04
N GLY A 59 1.43 4.41 8.17
CA GLY A 59 2.37 4.75 9.23
C GLY A 59 1.77 4.52 10.62
N GLU A 60 0.52 4.93 10.83
CA GLU A 60 -0.21 4.70 12.07
C GLU A 60 -0.49 3.21 12.33
N ILE A 61 -0.87 2.45 11.30
CA ILE A 61 -1.07 0.98 11.42
C ILE A 61 0.22 0.31 11.91
N TYR A 62 1.35 0.60 11.26
CA TYR A 62 2.63 -0.01 11.66
C TYR A 62 3.07 0.44 13.05
N ALA A 63 2.92 1.72 13.38
CA ALA A 63 3.31 2.25 14.68
C ALA A 63 2.52 1.59 15.80
N GLN A 64 1.18 1.55 15.69
CA GLN A 64 0.32 0.95 16.74
C GLN A 64 0.51 -0.56 16.84
N ALA A 65 0.77 -1.25 15.70
CA ALA A 65 1.08 -2.68 15.72
C ALA A 65 2.39 -2.98 16.44
N LEU A 66 3.44 -2.20 16.18
CA LEU A 66 4.73 -2.34 16.86
C LEU A 66 4.64 -1.97 18.35
N GLU A 67 3.83 -0.95 18.70
CA GLU A 67 3.55 -0.63 20.10
C GLU A 67 2.85 -1.80 20.82
N ALA A 68 1.87 -2.44 20.15
CA ALA A 68 1.20 -3.63 20.68
C ALA A 68 2.16 -4.82 20.86
N ALA A 69 3.21 -4.92 20.05
CA ALA A 69 4.26 -5.93 20.18
C ALA A 69 5.27 -5.63 21.31
N GLY A 70 5.16 -4.47 22.00
CA GLY A 70 5.95 -4.09 23.18
C GLY A 70 7.11 -3.13 22.91
N TYR A 71 7.24 -2.57 21.69
CA TYR A 71 8.26 -1.56 21.40
C TYR A 71 7.86 -0.17 21.93
N ASP A 72 8.87 0.66 22.21
CA ASP A 72 8.70 2.09 22.50
C ASP A 72 8.60 2.86 21.16
N VAL A 73 7.38 3.09 20.69
CA VAL A 73 7.15 3.65 19.35
C VAL A 73 6.81 5.14 19.40
N SER A 74 7.41 5.89 18.50
CA SER A 74 7.02 7.25 18.14
C SER A 74 6.75 7.36 16.64
N THR A 75 5.99 8.38 16.23
CA THR A 75 5.72 8.66 14.83
C THR A 75 6.30 9.99 14.40
N ASP A 76 6.84 10.05 13.16
CA ASP A 76 7.18 11.28 12.45
C ASP A 76 6.56 11.20 11.06
N LEU A 77 5.25 11.47 11.00
CA LEU A 77 4.43 11.31 9.80
C LEU A 77 4.37 12.59 8.98
N ASN A 78 3.96 12.47 7.70
CA ASN A 78 3.83 13.62 6.81
C ASN A 78 5.16 14.36 6.56
N LEU A 79 6.24 13.61 6.40
CA LEU A 79 7.59 14.15 6.21
C LEU A 79 7.75 14.97 4.92
N GLY A 80 7.14 14.50 3.83
CA GLY A 80 7.27 15.08 2.50
C GLY A 80 7.14 14.04 1.41
N ASP A 81 7.77 14.31 0.25
CA ASP A 81 7.82 13.37 -0.87
C ASP A 81 8.71 12.14 -0.58
N GLU A 82 8.81 11.22 -1.56
CA GLU A 82 9.59 9.98 -1.46
C GLU A 82 11.07 10.22 -1.15
N PHE A 83 11.66 11.29 -1.68
CA PHE A 83 13.07 11.59 -1.41
C PHE A 83 13.30 12.14 -0.01
N VAL A 84 12.34 12.91 0.53
CA VAL A 84 12.40 13.41 1.91
C VAL A 84 12.27 12.25 2.89
N ALA A 85 11.33 11.33 2.68
CA ALA A 85 11.14 10.17 3.53
C ALA A 85 12.35 9.22 3.49
N LEU A 86 12.86 8.89 2.29
CA LEU A 86 14.06 8.07 2.14
C LEU A 86 15.26 8.70 2.85
N LYS A 87 15.45 10.01 2.72
CA LYS A 87 16.55 10.71 3.36
C LYS A 87 16.44 10.72 4.87
N ALA A 88 15.23 10.86 5.42
CA ALA A 88 14.99 10.77 6.86
C ALA A 88 15.39 9.38 7.39
N LEU A 89 15.06 8.32 6.64
CA LEU A 89 15.48 6.95 6.96
C LEU A 89 17.01 6.79 6.88
N GLU A 90 17.65 7.22 5.79
CA GLU A 90 19.10 7.15 5.61
C GLU A 90 19.88 7.93 6.69
N ASN A 91 19.30 9.01 7.22
CA ASN A 91 19.88 9.80 8.29
C ASN A 91 19.63 9.22 9.70
N GLY A 92 18.79 8.18 9.84
CA GLY A 92 18.37 7.63 11.13
C GLY A 92 17.40 8.54 11.91
N GLU A 93 16.71 9.45 11.23
CA GLU A 93 15.66 10.29 11.85
C GLU A 93 14.38 9.48 12.08
N ILE A 94 14.12 8.47 11.23
CA ILE A 94 13.09 7.45 11.38
C ILE A 94 13.72 6.05 11.31
N SER A 95 13.06 5.05 11.92
CA SER A 95 13.47 3.65 11.89
C SER A 95 13.00 2.93 10.62
N GLY A 96 11.85 3.35 10.08
CA GLY A 96 11.26 2.80 8.86
C GLY A 96 10.01 3.56 8.45
N TYR A 97 9.53 3.30 7.24
CA TYR A 97 8.30 3.87 6.69
C TYR A 97 7.71 2.98 5.58
N PRO A 98 6.40 3.12 5.26
CA PRO A 98 5.80 2.43 4.11
C PRO A 98 6.28 3.06 2.79
N GLU A 99 6.78 2.23 1.86
CA GLU A 99 7.18 2.65 0.51
C GLU A 99 6.52 1.75 -0.54
N TYR A 100 6.39 2.23 -1.78
CA TYR A 100 5.86 1.43 -2.89
C TYR A 100 7.01 0.85 -3.71
N THR A 101 6.91 -0.43 -4.05
CA THR A 101 7.95 -1.10 -4.85
C THR A 101 8.18 -0.42 -6.20
N SER A 102 7.12 0.06 -6.87
CA SER A 102 7.26 0.79 -8.15
C SER A 102 7.97 2.14 -7.97
N THR A 103 7.63 2.90 -6.92
CA THR A 103 8.30 4.17 -6.61
C THR A 103 9.78 3.95 -6.29
N ALA A 104 10.10 2.93 -5.48
CA ALA A 104 11.48 2.62 -5.19
C ALA A 104 12.28 2.31 -6.47
N LEU A 105 11.73 1.45 -7.33
CA LEU A 105 12.37 1.07 -8.58
C LEU A 105 12.55 2.26 -9.54
N THR A 106 11.49 3.06 -9.74
CA THR A 106 11.54 4.15 -10.74
C THR A 106 12.22 5.42 -10.24
N SER A 107 12.02 5.81 -8.97
CA SER A 107 12.52 7.07 -8.42
C SER A 107 13.88 6.95 -7.75
N PHE A 108 14.19 5.81 -7.09
CA PHE A 108 15.43 5.64 -6.35
C PHE A 108 16.48 4.84 -7.12
N PHE A 109 16.04 3.92 -7.99
CA PHE A 109 16.92 2.94 -8.63
C PHE A 109 16.92 3.05 -10.16
N ASP A 110 16.37 4.13 -10.72
CA ASP A 110 16.41 4.46 -12.15
C ASP A 110 15.89 3.33 -13.07
N THR A 111 14.97 2.48 -12.59
CA THR A 111 14.31 1.44 -13.39
C THR A 111 13.32 2.10 -14.35
N ALA A 112 13.38 1.75 -15.64
CA ALA A 112 12.39 2.22 -16.61
C ALA A 112 11.00 1.64 -16.29
N PRO A 113 9.89 2.39 -16.49
CA PRO A 113 8.55 1.92 -16.15
C PRO A 113 8.18 0.55 -16.74
N GLU A 114 8.56 0.29 -17.98
CA GLU A 114 8.33 -0.98 -18.67
C GLU A 114 9.11 -2.18 -18.09
N ASP A 115 10.15 -1.91 -17.31
CA ASP A 115 11.00 -2.92 -16.66
C ASP A 115 10.58 -3.17 -15.19
N VAL A 116 9.58 -2.45 -14.68
CA VAL A 116 9.05 -2.69 -13.33
C VAL A 116 8.22 -3.98 -13.35
N PRO A 117 8.58 -4.99 -12.53
CA PRO A 117 7.82 -6.25 -12.50
C PRO A 117 6.37 -6.03 -12.02
N GLY A 118 5.41 -6.66 -12.71
CA GLY A 118 4.01 -6.67 -12.28
C GLY A 118 3.72 -7.68 -11.16
N ASP A 119 4.62 -8.62 -10.90
CA ASP A 119 4.52 -9.55 -9.76
C ASP A 119 5.10 -8.89 -8.50
N PRO A 120 4.34 -8.86 -7.37
CA PRO A 120 4.75 -8.15 -6.16
C PRO A 120 6.08 -8.64 -5.58
N GLN A 121 6.31 -9.95 -5.56
CA GLN A 121 7.53 -10.52 -5.03
C GLN A 121 8.72 -10.25 -5.94
N ALA A 122 8.52 -10.34 -7.26
CA ALA A 122 9.58 -10.04 -8.22
C ALA A 122 9.99 -8.55 -8.17
N ALA A 123 9.02 -7.64 -7.95
CA ALA A 123 9.32 -6.22 -7.77
C ALA A 123 10.10 -5.95 -6.48
N LEU A 124 9.72 -6.60 -5.38
CA LEU A 124 10.47 -6.54 -4.13
C LEU A 124 11.88 -7.12 -4.29
N ASP A 125 12.02 -8.31 -4.88
CA ASP A 125 13.31 -8.97 -5.09
C ASP A 125 14.26 -8.09 -5.92
N GLN A 126 13.73 -7.39 -6.93
CA GLN A 126 14.51 -6.45 -7.73
C GLN A 126 14.97 -5.23 -6.91
N ALA A 127 14.11 -4.66 -6.07
CA ALA A 127 14.44 -3.49 -5.25
C ALA A 127 15.36 -3.85 -4.06
N GLN A 128 15.27 -5.08 -3.54
CA GLN A 128 15.94 -5.51 -2.31
C GLN A 128 17.45 -5.34 -2.36
N ALA A 129 18.09 -5.73 -3.47
CA ALA A 129 19.56 -5.63 -3.62
C ALA A 129 20.05 -4.17 -3.56
N ASP A 130 19.26 -3.24 -4.09
CA ASP A 130 19.56 -1.82 -4.10
C ASP A 130 19.29 -1.18 -2.73
N PHE A 131 18.24 -1.63 -2.01
CA PHE A 131 18.01 -1.27 -0.62
C PHE A 131 19.15 -1.76 0.29
N GLU A 132 19.57 -3.02 0.16
CA GLU A 132 20.68 -3.57 0.93
C GLU A 132 21.99 -2.81 0.71
N ALA A 133 22.27 -2.38 -0.53
CA ALA A 133 23.45 -1.57 -0.85
C ALA A 133 23.43 -0.20 -0.13
N LYS A 134 22.25 0.27 0.31
CA LYS A 134 22.06 1.47 1.11
C LYS A 134 22.01 1.21 2.62
N GLY A 135 22.12 -0.04 3.06
CA GLY A 135 21.95 -0.43 4.47
C GLY A 135 20.50 -0.40 4.92
N LEU A 136 19.57 -0.66 4.00
CA LEU A 136 18.13 -0.71 4.24
C LEU A 136 17.63 -2.14 4.01
N VAL A 137 16.50 -2.47 4.63
CA VAL A 137 15.80 -3.74 4.45
C VAL A 137 14.34 -3.46 4.12
N ALA A 138 13.79 -4.17 3.13
CA ALA A 138 12.38 -4.11 2.75
C ALA A 138 11.68 -5.42 3.15
N TYR A 139 10.49 -5.29 3.73
CA TYR A 139 9.68 -6.43 4.19
C TYR A 139 8.72 -6.90 3.09
N PRO A 140 8.13 -8.11 3.22
CA PRO A 140 7.19 -8.62 2.23
C PRO A 140 6.11 -7.62 1.82
N PRO A 141 5.66 -7.62 0.55
CA PRO A 141 4.73 -6.60 0.07
C PRO A 141 3.29 -6.86 0.53
N THR A 142 2.49 -5.79 0.63
CA THR A 142 1.04 -5.88 0.88
C THR A 142 0.31 -6.60 -0.26
N PRO A 143 -0.89 -7.16 -0.01
CA PRO A 143 -1.75 -7.71 -1.07
C PRO A 143 -2.25 -6.66 -2.07
N PHE A 144 -2.44 -5.40 -1.65
CA PHE A 144 -2.86 -4.32 -2.55
C PHE A 144 -1.67 -3.63 -3.22
N SER A 145 -1.95 -2.99 -4.35
CA SER A 145 -1.02 -2.09 -5.04
C SER A 145 -1.68 -0.74 -5.32
N SER A 146 -0.86 0.29 -5.44
CA SER A 146 -1.28 1.64 -5.84
C SER A 146 -0.39 2.14 -6.97
N ALA A 147 -0.94 3.02 -7.82
CA ALA A 147 -0.24 3.69 -8.91
C ALA A 147 -0.65 5.14 -9.01
N ASN A 148 0.22 5.97 -9.57
CA ASN A 148 -0.20 7.24 -10.16
C ASN A 148 -1.15 6.95 -11.33
N ALA A 149 -2.12 7.81 -11.54
CA ALA A 149 -3.04 7.73 -12.65
C ALA A 149 -3.42 9.13 -13.15
N VAL A 150 -3.68 9.28 -14.44
CA VAL A 150 -4.26 10.50 -14.97
C VAL A 150 -5.78 10.39 -14.84
N GLY A 151 -6.38 11.28 -14.08
CA GLY A 151 -7.82 11.28 -13.87
C GLY A 151 -8.47 12.59 -14.28
N MET A 152 -9.78 12.53 -14.55
CA MET A 152 -10.62 13.67 -14.88
C MET A 152 -12.07 13.42 -14.49
N LEU A 153 -12.91 14.45 -14.65
CA LEU A 153 -14.36 14.26 -14.50
C LEU A 153 -14.88 13.32 -15.60
N ALA A 154 -15.68 12.32 -15.21
CA ALA A 154 -16.22 11.32 -16.15
C ALA A 154 -17.08 11.96 -17.25
N ALA A 155 -17.83 13.01 -16.93
CA ALA A 155 -18.61 13.76 -17.91
C ALA A 155 -17.74 14.45 -18.98
N ASN A 156 -16.57 14.97 -18.60
CA ASN A 156 -15.64 15.61 -19.53
C ASN A 156 -14.96 14.56 -20.42
N ALA A 157 -14.59 13.40 -19.82
CA ALA A 157 -14.04 12.28 -20.59
C ALA A 157 -15.00 11.81 -21.68
N GLU A 158 -16.31 11.67 -21.35
CA GLU A 158 -17.36 11.30 -22.30
C GLU A 158 -17.53 12.36 -23.40
N GLU A 159 -17.59 13.66 -23.02
CA GLU A 159 -17.76 14.77 -23.98
C GLU A 159 -16.61 14.87 -24.96
N LEU A 160 -15.37 14.69 -24.50
CA LEU A 160 -14.16 14.76 -25.32
C LEU A 160 -13.83 13.43 -26.03
N GLY A 161 -14.46 12.33 -25.63
CA GLY A 161 -14.19 10.99 -26.16
C GLY A 161 -12.83 10.42 -25.74
N ILE A 162 -12.34 10.81 -24.57
CA ILE A 162 -11.06 10.40 -23.99
C ILE A 162 -11.29 9.20 -23.08
N SER A 163 -10.51 8.13 -23.25
CA SER A 163 -10.56 6.92 -22.42
C SER A 163 -9.17 6.41 -22.00
N SER A 164 -8.14 6.77 -22.77
CA SER A 164 -6.75 6.38 -22.50
C SER A 164 -5.84 7.59 -22.48
N ILE A 165 -4.63 7.40 -21.94
CA ILE A 165 -3.61 8.46 -21.93
C ILE A 165 -3.17 8.79 -23.35
N SER A 166 -3.15 7.82 -24.27
CA SER A 166 -2.84 8.07 -25.69
C SER A 166 -3.84 9.01 -26.36
N ASP A 167 -5.11 9.03 -25.94
CA ASP A 167 -6.12 9.93 -26.51
C ASP A 167 -5.79 11.42 -26.26
N LEU A 168 -4.97 11.71 -25.23
CA LEU A 168 -4.52 13.07 -24.90
C LEU A 168 -3.57 13.68 -25.95
N GLU A 169 -3.08 12.90 -26.95
CA GLU A 169 -2.24 13.42 -28.01
C GLU A 169 -2.92 14.56 -28.79
N ASP A 170 -4.24 14.44 -29.00
CA ASP A 170 -5.07 15.44 -29.66
C ASP A 170 -5.61 16.54 -28.73
N HIS A 171 -5.30 16.45 -27.41
CA HIS A 171 -5.84 17.30 -26.34
C HIS A 171 -4.75 17.91 -25.45
N GLN A 172 -3.58 18.25 -26.01
CA GLN A 172 -2.43 18.72 -25.25
C GLN A 172 -2.58 20.16 -24.70
N ASP A 173 -3.66 20.84 -25.01
CA ASP A 173 -4.04 22.14 -24.45
C ASP A 173 -4.76 22.04 -23.11
N LEU A 174 -5.15 20.82 -22.69
CA LEU A 174 -5.73 20.57 -21.39
C LEU A 174 -4.74 20.90 -20.25
N THR A 175 -5.28 21.34 -19.14
CA THR A 175 -4.50 21.64 -17.91
C THR A 175 -4.35 20.39 -17.07
N LEU A 176 -3.14 20.12 -16.57
CA LEU A 176 -2.83 19.00 -15.68
C LEU A 176 -2.34 19.53 -14.33
N TYR A 177 -2.93 19.04 -13.25
CA TYR A 177 -2.53 19.36 -11.88
C TYR A 177 -1.99 18.11 -11.18
N GLY A 178 -0.99 18.30 -10.32
CA GLY A 178 -0.37 17.21 -9.56
C GLY A 178 0.62 17.74 -8.54
N SER A 179 1.25 16.85 -7.79
CA SER A 179 2.27 17.23 -6.82
C SER A 179 3.54 17.79 -7.49
N PRO A 180 4.31 18.63 -6.81
CA PRO A 180 5.49 19.28 -7.40
C PRO A 180 6.54 18.30 -7.96
N GLU A 181 6.78 17.17 -7.27
CA GLU A 181 7.74 16.14 -7.65
C GLU A 181 7.34 15.42 -8.94
N CYS A 182 6.05 15.36 -9.28
CA CYS A 182 5.54 14.77 -10.52
C CYS A 182 6.25 15.27 -11.78
N ARG A 183 6.70 16.55 -11.78
CA ARG A 183 7.45 17.14 -12.90
C ARG A 183 8.70 16.37 -13.30
N GLN A 184 9.31 15.65 -12.37
CA GLN A 184 10.61 14.99 -12.55
C GLN A 184 10.49 13.48 -12.54
N ARG A 185 9.38 12.95 -12.05
CA ARG A 185 9.17 11.51 -11.94
C ARG A 185 8.84 10.89 -13.30
N ILE A 186 9.52 9.77 -13.58
CA ILE A 186 9.29 9.01 -14.81
C ILE A 186 7.94 8.27 -14.79
N ASP A 187 7.44 7.95 -13.60
CA ASP A 187 6.11 7.39 -13.37
C ASP A 187 5.04 8.48 -13.14
N CYS A 188 5.26 9.68 -13.70
CA CYS A 188 4.34 10.81 -13.69
C CYS A 188 4.56 11.69 -14.93
N LEU A 189 4.62 13.02 -14.79
CA LEU A 189 4.67 13.96 -15.92
C LEU A 189 5.90 13.78 -16.84
N ALA A 190 7.07 13.44 -16.27
CA ALA A 190 8.24 13.20 -17.10
C ALA A 190 8.02 11.99 -18.04
N GLY A 191 7.39 10.92 -17.53
CA GLY A 191 7.06 9.76 -18.36
C GLY A 191 5.92 10.03 -19.36
N LEU A 192 4.92 10.82 -18.97
CA LEU A 192 3.87 11.25 -19.92
C LEU A 192 4.47 12.02 -21.09
N GLU A 193 5.47 12.86 -20.84
CA GLU A 193 6.20 13.56 -21.90
C GLU A 193 7.06 12.61 -22.74
N GLU A 194 7.84 11.74 -22.10
CA GLU A 194 8.83 10.88 -22.76
C GLU A 194 8.18 9.77 -23.59
N TYR A 195 7.22 9.05 -23.02
CA TYR A 195 6.64 7.85 -23.64
C TYR A 195 5.35 8.14 -24.44
N TYR A 196 4.58 9.15 -24.03
CA TYR A 196 3.34 9.53 -24.72
C TYR A 196 3.51 10.76 -25.63
N GLY A 197 4.63 11.50 -25.51
CA GLY A 197 4.86 12.72 -26.30
C GLY A 197 4.01 13.91 -25.87
N LEU A 198 3.47 13.89 -24.64
CA LEU A 198 2.51 14.89 -24.12
C LEU A 198 3.22 16.15 -23.61
N THR A 199 4.03 16.80 -24.47
CA THR A 199 4.81 18.00 -24.10
C THR A 199 3.92 19.18 -23.74
N GLY A 200 2.74 19.30 -24.32
CA GLY A 200 1.78 20.37 -24.01
C GLY A 200 1.26 20.28 -22.56
N LEU A 201 1.04 19.09 -22.04
CA LEU A 201 0.66 18.92 -20.64
C LEU A 201 1.74 19.41 -19.67
N ARG A 202 3.03 19.29 -20.05
CA ARG A 202 4.13 19.83 -19.25
C ARG A 202 4.12 21.36 -19.18
N GLU A 203 3.76 22.02 -20.28
CA GLU A 203 3.63 23.47 -20.34
C GLU A 203 2.44 23.96 -19.50
N ASN A 204 1.35 23.18 -19.48
CA ASN A 204 0.10 23.46 -18.78
C ASN A 204 0.02 22.81 -17.38
N PHE A 205 1.14 22.29 -16.86
CA PHE A 205 1.18 21.65 -15.54
C PHE A 205 1.24 22.68 -14.42
N THR A 206 0.33 22.52 -13.46
CA THR A 206 0.31 23.33 -12.22
C THR A 206 0.56 22.44 -11.01
N PRO A 207 1.64 22.70 -10.22
CA PRO A 207 1.88 21.96 -8.99
C PRO A 207 0.90 22.37 -7.90
N ILE A 208 0.34 21.40 -7.20
CA ILE A 208 -0.57 21.58 -6.07
C ILE A 208 -0.24 20.62 -4.93
N ASP A 209 -0.81 20.90 -3.76
CA ASP A 209 -0.84 19.95 -2.66
C ASP A 209 -1.68 18.71 -3.03
N ILE A 210 -1.21 17.52 -2.63
CA ILE A 210 -1.86 16.24 -2.96
C ILE A 210 -3.31 16.21 -2.49
N GLY A 211 -3.64 16.82 -1.35
CA GLY A 211 -5.00 16.87 -0.81
C GLY A 211 -6.00 17.68 -1.66
N LEU A 212 -5.53 18.47 -2.63
CA LEU A 212 -6.38 19.35 -3.45
C LEU A 212 -6.77 18.74 -4.82
N ARG A 213 -6.31 17.54 -5.14
CA ARG A 213 -6.43 16.91 -6.47
C ARG A 213 -7.86 16.82 -7.00
N TYR A 214 -8.81 16.49 -6.15
CA TYR A 214 -10.23 16.39 -6.50
C TYR A 214 -10.91 17.76 -6.50
N GLU A 215 -10.55 18.63 -5.57
CA GLU A 215 -11.12 19.98 -5.47
C GLU A 215 -10.88 20.83 -6.74
N VAL A 216 -9.71 20.70 -7.36
CA VAL A 216 -9.40 21.43 -8.59
C VAL A 216 -10.20 20.91 -9.79
N LEU A 217 -10.51 19.60 -9.85
CA LEU A 217 -11.40 19.02 -10.85
C LEU A 217 -12.84 19.50 -10.64
N ASP A 218 -13.35 19.45 -9.42
CA ASP A 218 -14.72 19.86 -9.07
C ASP A 218 -15.00 21.32 -9.36
N LYS A 219 -13.99 22.19 -9.17
CA LYS A 219 -14.09 23.63 -9.45
C LYS A 219 -13.92 23.97 -10.93
N GLY A 220 -13.44 23.01 -11.73
CA GLY A 220 -13.07 23.26 -13.13
C GLY A 220 -11.81 24.12 -13.26
N ASP A 221 -10.95 24.14 -12.24
CA ASP A 221 -9.64 24.79 -12.29
C ASP A 221 -8.63 23.94 -13.06
N ALA A 222 -8.83 22.62 -13.06
CA ALA A 222 -8.06 21.62 -13.81
C ALA A 222 -8.96 20.77 -14.71
N ASP A 223 -8.48 20.43 -15.89
CA ASP A 223 -9.10 19.43 -16.77
C ASP A 223 -8.70 18.02 -16.36
N LEU A 224 -7.43 17.86 -16.00
CA LEU A 224 -6.79 16.62 -15.59
C LEU A 224 -6.10 16.78 -14.23
N SER A 225 -6.07 15.72 -13.44
CA SER A 225 -5.30 15.67 -12.21
C SER A 225 -4.58 14.32 -12.08
N ILE A 226 -3.40 14.32 -11.45
CA ILE A 226 -2.73 13.08 -11.06
C ILE A 226 -3.44 12.57 -9.81
N LEU A 227 -4.10 11.43 -9.94
CA LEU A 227 -4.82 10.72 -8.88
C LEU A 227 -4.06 9.45 -8.51
N PHE A 228 -4.52 8.75 -7.46
CA PHE A 228 -4.02 7.43 -7.10
C PHE A 228 -5.12 6.38 -7.29
N THR A 229 -4.75 5.18 -7.72
CA THR A 229 -5.72 4.09 -7.96
C THR A 229 -6.43 3.62 -6.69
N THR A 230 -5.91 3.97 -5.52
CA THR A 230 -6.48 3.69 -4.19
C THR A 230 -7.27 4.85 -3.59
N ASP A 231 -7.46 5.94 -4.32
CA ASP A 231 -8.18 7.12 -3.80
C ASP A 231 -9.63 6.81 -3.46
N ALA A 232 -10.07 7.28 -2.30
CA ALA A 232 -11.42 7.07 -1.77
C ALA A 232 -12.54 7.58 -2.68
N GLN A 233 -12.31 8.69 -3.37
CA GLN A 233 -13.29 9.31 -4.27
C GLN A 233 -13.63 8.41 -5.46
N LEU A 234 -12.68 7.61 -5.95
CA LEU A 234 -12.90 6.64 -7.03
C LEU A 234 -13.78 5.48 -6.59
N PHE A 235 -13.74 5.13 -5.30
CA PHE A 235 -14.56 4.07 -4.72
C PHE A 235 -15.97 4.56 -4.36
N THR A 236 -16.12 5.82 -3.95
CA THR A 236 -17.37 6.38 -3.40
C THR A 236 -18.19 7.17 -4.41
N SER A 237 -17.62 7.58 -5.55
CA SER A 237 -18.28 8.37 -6.58
C SER A 237 -17.99 7.85 -8.00
N SER A 238 -18.96 8.02 -8.90
CA SER A 238 -18.82 7.79 -10.34
C SER A 238 -18.52 9.09 -11.12
N ASP A 239 -18.26 10.19 -10.43
CA ASP A 239 -18.05 11.49 -11.08
C ASP A 239 -16.66 11.61 -11.71
N TYR A 240 -15.74 10.73 -11.31
CA TYR A 240 -14.37 10.72 -11.78
C TYR A 240 -14.07 9.46 -12.58
N THR A 241 -13.15 9.56 -13.52
CA THR A 241 -12.60 8.42 -14.24
C THR A 241 -11.09 8.52 -14.33
N LEU A 242 -10.44 7.37 -14.31
CA LEU A 242 -9.02 7.25 -14.65
C LEU A 242 -8.88 6.90 -16.12
N LEU A 243 -7.92 7.53 -16.78
CA LEU A 243 -7.55 7.18 -18.14
C LEU A 243 -6.70 5.91 -18.12
N GLU A 244 -6.95 5.01 -19.09
CA GLU A 244 -6.15 3.80 -19.26
C GLU A 244 -4.70 4.17 -19.59
N ASP A 245 -3.75 3.66 -18.80
CA ASP A 245 -2.31 3.74 -19.10
C ASP A 245 -1.95 2.65 -20.13
N ASP A 246 -2.30 2.88 -21.38
CA ASP A 246 -2.18 1.93 -22.48
C ASP A 246 -0.73 1.65 -22.92
N LYS A 247 0.26 2.37 -22.34
CA LYS A 247 1.70 2.12 -22.57
C LYS A 247 2.45 1.64 -21.32
N GLY A 248 1.77 1.56 -20.15
CA GLY A 248 2.35 1.07 -18.92
C GLY A 248 3.45 1.99 -18.31
N VAL A 249 3.24 3.30 -18.40
CA VAL A 249 4.19 4.31 -17.91
C VAL A 249 4.02 4.59 -16.42
N LEU A 250 2.85 4.26 -15.87
CA LEU A 250 2.47 4.51 -14.48
C LEU A 250 2.34 3.16 -13.72
N PRO A 251 3.46 2.45 -13.47
CA PRO A 251 3.39 1.10 -12.93
C PRO A 251 2.84 1.07 -11.52
N ALA A 252 1.98 0.11 -11.23
CA ALA A 252 1.49 -0.14 -9.88
C ALA A 252 2.58 -0.77 -9.01
N GLY A 253 2.63 -0.35 -7.74
CA GLY A 253 3.53 -0.92 -6.74
C GLY A 253 2.78 -1.35 -5.48
N ASN A 254 3.14 -2.51 -4.94
CA ASN A 254 2.66 -2.93 -3.63
C ASN A 254 3.45 -2.19 -2.54
N VAL A 255 2.82 -1.96 -1.40
CA VAL A 255 3.51 -1.35 -0.27
C VAL A 255 4.44 -2.37 0.38
N THR A 256 5.67 -1.95 0.61
CA THR A 256 6.64 -2.64 1.46
C THR A 256 7.02 -1.71 2.62
N PHE A 257 7.20 -2.24 3.82
CA PHE A 257 7.80 -1.45 4.89
C PHE A 257 9.31 -1.47 4.71
N VAL A 258 9.93 -0.30 4.56
CA VAL A 258 11.38 -0.17 4.44
C VAL A 258 11.95 0.37 5.74
N ALA A 259 12.93 -0.33 6.30
CA ALA A 259 13.59 0.04 7.56
C ALA A 259 15.09 0.18 7.36
N SER A 260 15.77 0.89 8.27
CA SER A 260 17.22 0.81 8.34
C SER A 260 17.64 -0.57 8.88
N GLN A 261 18.73 -1.12 8.32
CA GLN A 261 19.26 -2.42 8.79
C GLN A 261 19.61 -2.37 10.28
N ASP A 262 20.17 -1.25 10.75
CA ASP A 262 20.52 -1.07 12.14
C ASP A 262 19.27 -1.14 13.07
N ALA A 263 18.17 -0.50 12.68
CA ALA A 263 16.93 -0.55 13.44
C ALA A 263 16.30 -1.95 13.43
N ALA A 264 16.33 -2.64 12.27
CA ALA A 264 15.84 -4.00 12.15
C ALA A 264 16.64 -5.00 12.98
N ASP A 265 17.99 -4.85 13.00
CA ASP A 265 18.88 -5.70 13.78
C ASP A 265 18.69 -5.48 15.30
N GLU A 266 18.48 -4.22 15.73
CA GLU A 266 18.21 -3.88 17.13
C GLU A 266 16.83 -4.38 17.60
N ALA A 267 15.82 -4.22 16.73
CA ALA A 267 14.45 -4.65 17.02
C ALA A 267 14.26 -6.17 17.04
N GLY A 268 15.09 -6.90 16.28
CA GLY A 268 15.01 -8.36 16.23
C GLY A 268 13.86 -8.91 15.37
N PRO A 269 13.60 -10.23 15.46
CA PRO A 269 12.69 -10.92 14.53
C PRO A 269 11.21 -10.48 14.66
N ASP A 270 10.75 -10.16 15.85
CA ASP A 270 9.35 -9.78 16.11
C ASP A 270 8.95 -8.52 15.32
N PHE A 271 9.92 -7.67 14.99
CA PHE A 271 9.69 -6.48 14.18
C PHE A 271 9.14 -6.82 12.80
N GLY A 272 9.84 -7.68 12.07
CA GLY A 272 9.41 -8.13 10.74
C GLY A 272 8.12 -8.95 10.80
N GLU A 273 7.99 -9.86 11.77
CA GLU A 273 6.80 -10.69 11.95
C GLU A 273 5.55 -9.84 12.24
N THR A 274 5.69 -8.76 13.02
CA THR A 274 4.59 -7.83 13.30
C THR A 274 4.17 -7.06 12.05
N ILE A 275 5.14 -6.54 11.27
CA ILE A 275 4.88 -5.85 10.01
C ILE A 275 4.14 -6.76 9.03
N GLU A 276 4.67 -7.97 8.77
CA GLU A 276 4.05 -8.93 7.86
C GLU A 276 2.63 -9.31 8.30
N LYS A 277 2.43 -9.51 9.60
CA LYS A 277 1.13 -9.87 10.16
C LYS A 277 0.07 -8.83 9.84
N VAL A 278 0.33 -7.54 10.07
CA VAL A 278 -0.67 -6.49 9.84
C VAL A 278 -0.87 -6.15 8.37
N GLN A 279 0.09 -6.45 7.51
CA GLN A 279 -0.06 -6.27 6.06
C GLN A 279 -1.02 -7.28 5.43
N GLY A 280 -1.14 -8.47 6.00
CA GLY A 280 -1.83 -9.60 5.37
C GLY A 280 -3.30 -9.35 5.00
N ASN A 281 -3.98 -8.45 5.69
CA ASN A 281 -5.39 -8.09 5.42
C ASN A 281 -5.55 -6.75 4.70
N LEU A 282 -4.47 -6.07 4.33
CA LEU A 282 -4.53 -4.84 3.54
C LEU A 282 -4.83 -5.16 2.07
N SER A 283 -6.09 -5.47 1.76
CA SER A 283 -6.57 -5.58 0.38
C SER A 283 -6.84 -4.18 -0.21
N LEU A 284 -7.07 -4.12 -1.53
CA LEU A 284 -7.44 -2.87 -2.20
C LEU A 284 -8.70 -2.25 -1.58
N GLU A 285 -9.72 -3.07 -1.36
CA GLU A 285 -11.00 -2.62 -0.77
C GLU A 285 -10.81 -2.07 0.65
N VAL A 286 -9.99 -2.76 1.46
CA VAL A 286 -9.68 -2.31 2.83
C VAL A 286 -8.94 -0.97 2.79
N MET A 287 -7.95 -0.82 1.90
CA MET A 287 -7.20 0.43 1.81
C MET A 287 -8.06 1.59 1.30
N GLN A 288 -8.92 1.35 0.32
CA GLN A 288 -9.88 2.34 -0.16
C GLN A 288 -10.88 2.77 0.94
N GLU A 289 -11.33 1.82 1.76
CA GLU A 289 -12.19 2.12 2.91
C GLU A 289 -11.45 2.97 3.95
N LEU A 290 -10.21 2.61 4.30
CA LEU A 290 -9.39 3.38 5.24
C LEU A 290 -9.15 4.82 4.73
N ASN A 291 -8.82 4.96 3.44
CA ASN A 291 -8.70 6.28 2.81
C ASN A 291 -10.02 7.05 2.88
N ALA A 292 -11.18 6.38 2.70
CA ALA A 292 -12.50 7.03 2.76
C ALA A 292 -12.82 7.52 4.18
N ARG A 293 -12.52 6.76 5.21
CA ARG A 293 -12.70 7.19 6.62
C ARG A 293 -11.98 8.53 6.88
N VAL A 294 -10.79 8.69 6.35
CA VAL A 294 -10.01 9.93 6.57
C VAL A 294 -10.38 11.04 5.59
N ASP A 295 -10.40 10.77 4.28
CA ASP A 295 -10.57 11.80 3.26
C ASP A 295 -12.02 12.24 3.09
N ILE A 296 -12.99 11.38 3.36
CA ILE A 296 -14.43 11.66 3.19
C ILE A 296 -15.10 11.88 4.54
N ASP A 297 -14.98 10.94 5.46
CA ASP A 297 -15.67 10.99 6.76
C ASP A 297 -14.95 11.87 7.78
N LYS A 298 -13.71 12.29 7.48
CA LYS A 298 -12.89 13.19 8.30
C LYS A 298 -12.50 12.61 9.65
N GLU A 299 -12.38 11.29 9.71
CA GLU A 299 -11.76 10.61 10.85
C GLU A 299 -10.27 10.95 10.90
N LYS A 300 -9.68 10.81 12.08
CA LYS A 300 -8.23 10.93 12.19
C LYS A 300 -7.55 9.65 11.69
N PRO A 301 -6.39 9.76 11.03
CA PRO A 301 -5.63 8.58 10.59
C PRO A 301 -5.34 7.59 11.72
N GLU A 302 -5.00 8.09 12.92
CA GLU A 302 -4.78 7.29 14.13
C GLU A 302 -6.02 6.45 14.50
N GLU A 303 -7.22 7.06 14.44
CA GLU A 303 -8.48 6.39 14.76
C GLU A 303 -8.83 5.33 13.69
N ALA A 304 -8.62 5.63 12.41
CA ALA A 304 -8.84 4.70 11.30
C ALA A 304 -7.89 3.48 11.38
N ALA A 305 -6.62 3.72 11.72
CA ALA A 305 -5.61 2.68 11.92
C ALA A 305 -5.97 1.77 13.10
N GLN A 306 -6.36 2.34 14.23
CA GLN A 306 -6.79 1.58 15.40
C GLN A 306 -8.00 0.68 15.07
N GLN A 307 -9.01 1.22 14.39
CA GLN A 307 -10.18 0.44 14.00
C GLN A 307 -9.80 -0.73 13.07
N TYR A 308 -8.90 -0.52 12.12
CA TYR A 308 -8.39 -1.59 11.28
C TYR A 308 -7.75 -2.71 12.12
N LEU A 309 -6.88 -2.35 13.05
CA LEU A 309 -6.20 -3.34 13.89
C LEU A 309 -7.18 -4.10 14.81
N GLU A 310 -8.22 -3.43 15.32
CA GLU A 310 -9.29 -4.05 16.13
C GLU A 310 -10.20 -4.95 15.29
N GLU A 311 -10.64 -4.49 14.10
CA GLU A 311 -11.52 -5.23 13.19
C GLU A 311 -10.92 -6.55 12.73
N PHE A 312 -9.61 -6.57 12.46
CA PHE A 312 -8.91 -7.79 12.06
C PHE A 312 -8.36 -8.58 13.25
N GLY A 313 -8.61 -8.12 14.49
CA GLY A 313 -8.25 -8.83 15.71
C GLY A 313 -6.75 -8.85 16.00
N TYR A 314 -6.01 -7.86 15.52
CA TYR A 314 -4.59 -7.68 15.81
C TYR A 314 -4.36 -7.11 17.19
N ILE A 315 -5.22 -6.19 17.63
CA ILE A 315 -5.28 -5.60 18.98
C ILE A 315 -6.68 -5.77 19.58
N GLN A 316 -6.86 -5.43 20.91
CA GLN A 316 -8.11 -5.57 21.65
C GLN A 316 -8.66 -4.19 22.07
#